data_b83f2e1d8485ab6fe5699a5dd2f5ae7a
#
_entry.id   b83f2e1d8485ab6fe5699a5dd2f5ae7a
#
_cell.length_a   1.000
_cell.length_b   1.000
_cell.length_c   1.000
_cell.angle_alpha   90.00
_cell.angle_beta   90.00
_cell.angle_gamma   90.00
#
_symmetry.space_group_name_H-M   'P 1'
#
loop_
_entity.id
_entity.type
_entity.pdbx_description
1 polymer ?
#
loop_
_entity_poly.entity_id
_entity_poly.type
_entity_poly.pdbx_seq_one_letter_code
_entity_poly.pdbx_strand_id
1 'polypeptide(L)' 'MSNWPATKARRVLAALERIGWRIKRQSGSHKVLAREGWPDYESAFHDNEELGRRILNRIAKHTGLRPGDL' A
#
# COMPACT_ATOMS: atom_id res chain seq x y z
N MET A 1 -12.25 -14.95 0.27
CA MET A 1 -12.40 -13.76 1.13
C MET A 1 -11.07 -13.29 1.67
N SER A 2 -10.87 -11.99 1.68
CA SER A 2 -9.61 -11.45 2.19
C SER A 2 -9.68 -11.30 3.71
N ASN A 3 -8.65 -11.76 4.40
CA ASN A 3 -8.51 -11.61 5.84
C ASN A 3 -7.49 -10.49 6.13
N TRP A 4 -7.95 -9.26 6.00
CA TRP A 4 -7.09 -8.12 6.22
C TRP A 4 -7.21 -7.64 7.67
N PRO A 5 -6.15 -7.76 8.47
CA PRO A 5 -6.15 -7.12 9.79
C PRO A 5 -6.00 -5.62 9.60
N ALA A 6 -6.66 -4.84 10.43
CA ALA A 6 -6.46 -3.40 10.43
C ALA A 6 -4.98 -3.12 10.67
N THR A 7 -4.37 -2.29 9.83
CA THR A 7 -2.93 -2.12 9.81
C THR A 7 -2.59 -0.65 9.59
N LYS A 8 -1.57 -0.15 10.28
CA LYS A 8 -1.15 1.23 10.10
C LYS A 8 -0.56 1.44 8.71
N ALA A 9 -0.84 2.62 8.13
CA ALA A 9 -0.41 2.95 6.77
C ALA A 9 1.09 2.77 6.58
N ARG A 10 1.91 3.15 7.56
CA ARG A 10 3.37 3.00 7.46
C ARG A 10 3.78 1.53 7.31
N ARG A 11 3.07 0.62 7.97
CA ARG A 11 3.35 -0.81 7.86
C ARG A 11 2.95 -1.35 6.50
N VAL A 12 1.83 -0.87 5.98
CA VAL A 12 1.37 -1.25 4.64
C VAL A 12 2.38 -0.77 3.59
N LEU A 13 2.86 0.47 3.74
CA LEU A 13 3.86 1.01 2.82
C LEU A 13 5.15 0.19 2.87
N ALA A 14 5.62 -0.18 4.07
CA ALA A 14 6.82 -1.01 4.21
C ALA A 14 6.62 -2.38 3.53
N ALA A 15 5.43 -2.96 3.65
CA ALA A 15 5.12 -4.23 3.00
C ALA A 15 5.14 -4.08 1.47
N LEU A 16 4.58 -2.97 0.95
CA LEU A 16 4.62 -2.70 -0.48
C LEU A 16 6.05 -2.60 -0.99
N GLU A 17 6.92 -1.93 -0.22
CA GLU A 17 8.34 -1.82 -0.59
C GLU A 17 9.01 -3.19 -0.62
N ARG A 18 8.67 -4.08 0.30
CA ARG A 18 9.23 -5.44 0.30
C ARG A 18 8.83 -6.25 -0.93
N ILE A 19 7.65 -6.00 -1.50
CA ILE A 19 7.22 -6.73 -2.70
C ILE A 19 7.59 -6.02 -4.00
N GLY A 20 8.41 -4.97 -3.91
CA GLY A 20 9.01 -4.36 -5.10
C GLY A 20 8.50 -2.98 -5.47
N TRP A 21 7.58 -2.41 -4.70
CA TRP A 21 7.12 -1.04 -4.95
C TRP A 21 8.11 -0.05 -4.37
N ARG A 22 8.26 1.10 -5.02
CA ARG A 22 9.09 2.19 -4.52
C ARG A 22 8.33 3.49 -4.63
N ILE A 23 8.68 4.47 -3.81
CA ILE A 23 8.09 5.79 -3.89
C ILE A 23 8.75 6.51 -5.07
N LYS A 24 7.95 6.80 -6.10
CA LYS A 24 8.40 7.52 -7.28
C LYS A 24 8.32 9.02 -7.06
N ARG A 25 7.25 9.47 -6.41
CA ARG A 25 7.01 10.88 -6.11
C ARG A 25 6.24 10.98 -4.82
N GLN A 26 6.43 12.07 -4.10
CA GLN A 26 5.73 12.28 -2.83
C GLN A 26 5.48 13.78 -2.63
N SER A 27 4.26 14.09 -2.17
CA SER A 27 3.90 15.44 -1.76
C SER A 27 3.08 15.29 -0.48
N GLY A 28 3.70 15.61 0.68
CA GLY A 28 3.08 15.36 1.97
C GLY A 28 2.80 13.87 2.15
N SER A 29 1.57 13.52 2.50
CA SER A 29 1.16 12.13 2.65
C SER A 29 0.81 11.47 1.32
N HIS A 30 0.71 12.24 0.25
CA HIS A 30 0.34 11.72 -1.07
C HIS A 30 1.56 11.14 -1.76
N LYS A 31 1.49 9.86 -2.11
CA LYS A 31 2.61 9.14 -2.69
C LYS A 31 2.21 8.47 -3.99
N VAL A 32 3.11 8.55 -4.97
CA VAL A 32 2.98 7.79 -6.22
C VAL A 32 4.00 6.66 -6.13
N LEU A 33 3.51 5.44 -6.18
CA LEU A 33 4.35 4.25 -6.09
C LEU A 33 4.52 3.63 -7.47
N ALA A 34 5.69 3.06 -7.70
CA ALA A 34 6.02 2.43 -8.97
C ALA A 34 6.64 1.06 -8.73
N ARG A 35 6.31 0.13 -9.63
CA ARG A 35 6.91 -1.19 -9.67
C ARG A 35 7.03 -1.59 -11.13
N GLU A 36 8.18 -2.17 -11.50
CA GLU A 36 8.42 -2.59 -12.88
C GLU A 36 7.35 -3.60 -13.30
N GLY A 37 6.75 -3.37 -14.48
CA GLY A 37 5.73 -4.25 -15.00
C GLY A 37 4.32 -3.96 -14.48
N TRP A 38 4.16 -2.93 -13.65
CA TRP A 38 2.88 -2.56 -13.08
C TRP A 38 2.56 -1.09 -13.35
N PRO A 39 1.28 -0.73 -13.50
CA PRO A 39 0.92 0.68 -13.54
C PRO A 39 1.24 1.35 -12.21
N ASP A 40 1.59 2.63 -12.25
CA ASP A 40 1.82 3.41 -11.04
C ASP A 40 0.56 3.40 -10.18
N TYR A 41 0.76 3.38 -8.87
CA TYR A 41 -0.34 3.45 -7.91
C TYR A 41 -0.18 4.68 -7.05
N GLU A 42 -1.22 5.48 -6.97
CA GLU A 42 -1.22 6.75 -6.26
C GLU A 42 -2.22 6.72 -5.12
N SER A 43 -1.79 7.09 -3.91
CA SER A 43 -2.68 7.13 -2.76
C SER A 43 -2.07 7.98 -1.64
N ALA A 44 -2.91 8.38 -0.70
CA ALA A 44 -2.46 9.02 0.52
C ALA A 44 -2.14 7.95 1.57
N PHE A 45 -0.98 8.10 2.20
CA PHE A 45 -0.53 7.21 3.27
C PHE A 45 -0.19 8.07 4.48
N HIS A 46 -1.12 8.19 5.42
CA HIS A 46 -0.90 8.91 6.67
C HIS A 46 -0.32 7.90 7.67
N ASP A 47 0.95 8.03 7.99
CA ASP A 47 1.74 6.99 8.69
C ASP A 47 1.04 6.31 9.84
N ASN A 48 0.39 7.08 10.70
CA ASN A 48 -0.25 6.55 11.91
C ASN A 48 -1.73 6.21 11.70
N GLU A 49 -2.26 6.42 10.51
CA GLU A 49 -3.65 6.08 10.20
C GLU A 49 -3.80 4.58 10.09
N GLU A 50 -4.83 4.05 10.74
CA GLU A 50 -5.13 2.63 10.64
C GLU A 50 -6.03 2.41 9.42
N LEU A 51 -5.59 1.51 8.53
CA LEU A 51 -6.31 1.18 7.31
C LEU A 51 -7.13 -0.07 7.54
N GLY A 52 -8.42 0.02 7.23
CA GLY A 52 -9.33 -1.10 7.39
C GLY A 52 -9.38 -1.98 6.14
N ARG A 53 -10.16 -3.05 6.24
CA ARG A 53 -10.24 -4.07 5.20
C ARG A 53 -10.60 -3.51 3.82
N ARG A 54 -11.55 -2.57 3.75
CA ARG A 54 -11.98 -2.01 2.46
C ARG A 54 -10.84 -1.32 1.73
N ILE A 55 -10.08 -0.49 2.46
CA ILE A 55 -8.96 0.24 1.88
C ILE A 55 -7.85 -0.73 1.51
N LEU A 56 -7.58 -1.71 2.37
CA LEU A 56 -6.55 -2.71 2.10
C LEU A 56 -6.88 -3.57 0.88
N ASN A 57 -8.16 -3.92 0.70
CA ASN A 57 -8.59 -4.64 -0.51
C ASN A 57 -8.35 -3.80 -1.77
N ARG A 58 -8.60 -2.50 -1.70
CA ARG A 58 -8.36 -1.60 -2.84
C ARG A 58 -6.87 -1.55 -3.17
N ILE A 59 -6.04 -1.39 -2.14
CA ILE A 59 -4.58 -1.36 -2.33
C ILE A 59 -4.12 -2.68 -2.95
N ALA A 60 -4.60 -3.80 -2.41
CA ALA A 60 -4.25 -5.13 -2.90
C ALA A 60 -4.60 -5.31 -4.37
N LYS A 61 -5.76 -4.82 -4.78
CA LYS A 61 -6.22 -4.95 -6.15
C LYS A 61 -5.26 -4.27 -7.14
N HIS A 62 -4.65 -3.16 -6.73
CA HIS A 62 -3.78 -2.38 -7.61
C HIS A 62 -2.30 -2.73 -7.46
N THR A 63 -1.91 -3.41 -6.39
CA THR A 63 -0.49 -3.59 -6.07
C THR A 63 -0.06 -5.04 -5.93
N GLY A 64 -1.01 -5.97 -5.88
CA GLY A 64 -0.69 -7.37 -5.64
C GLY A 64 -0.34 -7.69 -4.19
N LEU A 65 -0.52 -6.72 -3.27
CA LEU A 65 -0.28 -6.96 -1.85
C LEU A 65 -1.23 -8.02 -1.32
N ARG A 66 -0.73 -8.90 -0.47
CA ARG A 66 -1.53 -9.95 0.17
C ARG A 66 -1.43 -9.83 1.68
N PRO A 67 -2.43 -10.34 2.43
CA PRO A 67 -2.37 -10.27 3.90
C PRO A 67 -1.08 -10.85 4.48
N GLY A 68 -0.54 -11.89 3.87
CA GLY A 68 0.70 -12.50 4.34
C GLY A 68 1.94 -11.63 4.15
N ASP A 69 1.83 -10.55 3.39
CA ASP A 69 2.96 -9.64 3.17
C ASP A 69 3.11 -8.63 4.30
N LEU A 70 2.12 -8.50 5.16
CA LEU A 70 2.13 -7.54 6.27
C LEU A 70 3.00 -7.99 7.43
#